data_5a5bc12b48381b5a4e6ad5a2b3c450a9
#
_entry.id   5a5bc12b48381b5a4e6ad5a2b3c450a9
#
_cell.length_a   1.000
_cell.length_b   1.000
_cell.length_c   1.000
_cell.angle_alpha   90.00
_cell.angle_beta   90.00
_cell.angle_gamma   90.00
#
_symmetry.space_group_name_H-M   'P 1'
#
loop_
_entity.id
_entity.type
_entity.pdbx_description
1 polymer ?
#
loop_
_entity_poly.entity_id
_entity_poly.type
_entity_poly.pdbx_seq_one_letter_code
_entity_poly.pdbx_strand_id
1 'polypeptide(L)' 'MEFESNTDILRDLMDQLHTLHKENARLIQKIEDLEKHNEELNRKLKSIQSLFL' A
#
# COMPACT_ATOMS: atom_id res chain seq x y z
N MET A 1 13.45 6.64 -36.32
CA MET A 1 13.53 6.28 -35.71
C MET A 1 14.01 5.71 -35.30
N GLU A 2 14.26 5.65 -35.00
CA GLU A 2 14.71 5.00 -34.62
C GLU A 2 14.47 4.34 -33.58
N PHE A 3 15.01 3.59 -33.27
CA PHE A 3 14.80 2.76 -32.19
C PHE A 3 15.36 3.33 -30.97
N GLU A 4 14.65 3.16 -29.84
CA GLU A 4 15.26 3.34 -28.54
C GLU A 4 16.33 2.30 -28.39
N SER A 5 17.45 2.66 -27.81
CA SER A 5 18.48 1.68 -27.55
C SER A 5 18.01 0.76 -26.41
N ASN A 6 18.65 -0.41 -26.30
CA ASN A 6 18.35 -1.34 -25.22
C ASN A 6 18.58 -0.70 -23.87
N THR A 7 19.57 0.19 -23.77
CA THR A 7 19.86 0.90 -22.54
C THR A 7 18.71 1.80 -22.14
N ASP A 8 18.11 2.49 -23.13
CA ASP A 8 16.99 3.38 -22.86
C ASP A 8 15.76 2.61 -22.40
N ILE A 9 15.53 1.46 -23.03
CA ILE A 9 14.42 0.60 -22.64
C ILE A 9 14.60 0.08 -21.22
N LEU A 10 15.82 -0.35 -20.89
CA LEU A 10 16.13 -0.83 -19.55
C LEU A 10 15.95 0.27 -18.51
N ARG A 11 16.40 1.47 -18.83
CA ARG A 11 16.26 2.59 -17.91
C ARG A 11 14.79 2.87 -17.63
N ASP A 12 13.98 2.86 -18.68
CA ASP A 12 12.56 3.11 -18.55
C ASP A 12 11.89 2.05 -17.68
N LEU A 13 12.24 0.78 -17.91
CA LEU A 13 11.71 -0.31 -17.11
C LEU A 13 12.13 -0.20 -15.66
N MET A 14 13.37 0.18 -15.42
CA MET A 14 13.86 0.35 -14.05
C MET A 14 13.13 1.48 -13.34
N ASP A 15 12.86 2.56 -14.06
CA ASP A 15 12.10 3.67 -13.50
C ASP A 15 10.69 3.22 -13.13
N GLN A 16 10.06 2.44 -13.99
CA GLN A 16 8.73 1.93 -13.73
C GLN A 16 8.72 0.99 -12.54
N LEU A 17 9.72 0.12 -12.44
CA LEU A 17 9.84 -0.78 -11.30
C LEU A 17 10.03 0.00 -10.01
N HIS A 18 10.84 1.04 -10.06
CA HIS A 18 11.09 1.86 -8.89
C HIS A 18 9.80 2.55 -8.43
N THR A 19 9.04 3.07 -9.38
CA THR A 19 7.75 3.71 -9.09
C THR A 19 6.77 2.73 -8.47
N LEU A 20 6.68 1.53 -9.04
CA LEU A 20 5.80 0.50 -8.53
C LEU A 20 6.22 0.04 -7.14
N HIS A 21 7.52 -0.06 -6.92
CA HIS A 21 8.03 -0.46 -5.62
C HIS A 21 7.64 0.56 -4.54
N LYS A 22 7.76 1.84 -4.86
CA LYS A 22 7.35 2.89 -3.94
C LYS A 22 5.85 2.84 -3.66
N GLU A 23 5.08 2.62 -4.71
CA GLU A 23 3.63 2.54 -4.57
C GLU A 23 3.23 1.35 -3.71
N ASN A 24 3.92 0.22 -3.88
CA ASN A 24 3.66 -0.96 -3.06
C ASN A 24 3.96 -0.67 -1.58
N ALA A 25 5.06 -0.01 -1.31
CA ALA A 25 5.42 0.33 0.07
C ALA A 25 4.37 1.25 0.69
N ARG A 26 3.88 2.21 -0.09
CA ARG A 26 2.85 3.13 0.38
C ARG A 26 1.55 2.38 0.69
N LEU A 27 1.18 1.45 -0.18
CA LEU A 27 -0.04 0.67 0.01
C LEU A 27 0.06 -0.27 1.20
N ILE A 28 1.22 -0.87 1.40
CA ILE A 28 1.43 -1.74 2.56
C ILE A 28 1.27 -0.94 3.86
N GLN A 29 1.84 0.25 3.90
CA GLN A 29 1.70 1.10 5.06
C GLN A 29 0.23 1.46 5.31
N LYS A 30 -0.49 1.75 4.24
CA LYS A 30 -1.90 2.09 4.34
C LYS A 30 -2.72 0.92 4.87
N ILE A 31 -2.40 -0.28 4.42
CA ILE A 31 -3.07 -1.49 4.90
C ILE A 31 -2.83 -1.67 6.40
N GLU A 32 -1.60 -1.49 6.85
CA GLU A 32 -1.27 -1.61 8.26
C GLU A 32 -2.04 -0.58 9.09
N ASP A 33 -2.13 0.64 8.60
CA ASP A 33 -2.87 1.69 9.29
C ASP A 33 -4.35 1.35 9.39
N LEU A 34 -4.91 0.84 8.31
CA LEU A 34 -6.31 0.44 8.29
C LEU A 34 -6.58 -0.74 9.21
N GLU A 35 -5.66 -1.68 9.28
CA GLU A 35 -5.79 -2.81 10.18
C GLU A 35 -5.81 -2.36 11.64
N LYS A 36 -4.94 -1.44 12.00
CA LYS A 36 -4.94 -0.87 13.33
C LYS A 36 -6.25 -0.18 13.64
N HIS A 37 -6.71 0.61 12.68
CA HIS A 37 -7.96 1.34 12.86
C HIS A 37 -9.13 0.37 13.04
N ASN A 38 -9.15 -0.70 12.26
CA ASN A 38 -10.19 -1.72 12.38
C ASN A 38 -10.15 -2.40 13.74
N GLU A 39 -8.96 -2.69 14.25
CA GLU A 39 -8.83 -3.29 15.58
C GLU A 39 -9.38 -2.36 16.66
N GLU A 40 -9.10 -1.08 16.54
CA GLU A 40 -9.61 -0.10 17.49
C GLU A 40 -11.13 -0.02 17.44
N LEU A 41 -11.68 0.00 16.23
CA LEU A 41 -13.13 0.03 16.06
C LEU A 41 -13.78 -1.23 16.64
N ASN A 42 -13.18 -2.38 16.42
CA ASN A 42 -13.70 -3.63 16.96
C ASN A 42 -13.67 -3.63 18.47
N ARG A 43 -12.62 -3.12 19.08
CA ARG A 43 -12.55 -3.01 20.53
C ARG A 43 -13.64 -2.10 21.08
N LYS A 44 -13.84 -0.97 20.43
CA LYS A 44 -14.89 -0.03 20.83
C LYS A 44 -16.25 -0.65 20.70
N LEU A 45 -16.48 -1.37 19.60
CA LEU A 45 -17.75 -2.03 19.37
C LEU A 45 -18.02 -3.08 20.44
N LYS A 46 -17.03 -3.88 20.79
CA LYS A 46 -17.17 -4.88 21.84
C LYS A 46 -17.46 -4.24 23.19
N SER A 47 -16.81 -3.12 23.48
CA SER A 47 -17.07 -2.39 24.72
C SER A 47 -18.52 -1.91 24.79
N ILE A 48 -19.01 -1.37 23.69
CA ILE A 48 -20.39 -0.88 23.62
C ILE A 48 -21.35 -2.05 23.80
N GLN A 49 -21.10 -3.17 23.12
CA GLN A 49 -21.95 -4.35 23.21
C GLN A 49 -21.99 -4.89 24.64
N SER A 50 -20.85 -4.86 25.34
CA SER A 50 -20.79 -5.31 26.73
C SER A 50 -21.67 -4.46 27.65
N LEU A 51 -21.84 -3.20 27.31
CA LEU A 51 -22.68 -2.31 28.14
C LEU A 51 -24.15 -2.64 28.00
N PHE A 52 -24.54 -3.26 26.92
CA PHE A 52 -25.95 -3.58 26.66
C PHE A 52 -26.31 -5.03 26.95
N LEU A 53 -25.32 -5.82 27.30
CA LEU A 53 -25.54 -7.21 27.64
C LEU A 53 -25.42 -7.40 29.15
#